data_bc2f856f815bfd90b950dcc12eb452e5
#
_entry.id   bc2f856f815bfd90b950dcc12eb452e5
#
_cell.length_a   1.000
_cell.length_b   1.000
_cell.length_c   1.000
_cell.angle_alpha   90.00
_cell.angle_beta   90.00
_cell.angle_gamma   90.00
#
_symmetry.space_group_name_H-M   'P 1'
#
loop_
_entity.id
_entity.type
_entity.pdbx_description
1 polymer ?
#
loop_
_entity_poly.entity_id
_entity_poly.type
_entity_poly.pdbx_seq_one_letter_code
_entity_poly.pdbx_strand_id
1 'polypeptide(L)'
;MAGGYTRVNREDIELRERKGGGPASRDISGAVGAQSMTMRLWTFGPGHQMAYHRHHEQEEIYMLVSGGPQEMLIEGEVVEVNDNDWIRVDRDTARRIQNNSDRDATWVIVGAPPGSGITDGIRIDPDTGQEIPRT
;
A
#
# COMPACT_ATOMS: atom_id res chain seq x y z
N MET A 1 -21.84 6.81 -24.01
CA MET A 1 -21.18 6.56 -22.73
C MET A 1 -22.07 5.71 -21.86
N ALA A 2 -21.56 4.60 -21.39
CA ALA A 2 -22.30 3.82 -20.41
C ALA A 2 -22.36 4.60 -19.11
N GLY A 3 -23.55 4.74 -18.53
CA GLY A 3 -23.74 5.45 -17.28
C GLY A 3 -23.33 4.59 -16.08
N GLY A 4 -22.61 5.19 -15.16
CA GLY A 4 -22.43 4.64 -13.84
C GLY A 4 -21.29 3.65 -13.64
N TYR A 5 -20.48 3.34 -14.66
CA TYR A 5 -19.33 2.47 -14.44
C TYR A 5 -18.17 2.74 -15.39
N THR A 6 -16.99 2.33 -14.97
CA THR A 6 -15.77 2.32 -15.79
C THR A 6 -15.07 0.96 -15.60
N ARG A 7 -14.65 0.38 -16.69
CA ARG A 7 -13.94 -0.91 -16.68
C ARG A 7 -12.56 -0.76 -17.31
N VAL A 8 -11.53 -1.19 -16.58
CA VAL A 8 -10.14 -1.16 -17.06
C VAL A 8 -9.48 -2.47 -16.69
N ASN A 9 -8.70 -3.03 -17.59
CA ASN A 9 -7.85 -4.18 -17.28
C ASN A 9 -6.52 -3.68 -16.70
N ARG A 10 -6.00 -4.34 -15.68
CA ARG A 10 -4.75 -3.91 -15.06
C ARG A 10 -3.58 -3.81 -16.04
N GLU A 11 -3.59 -4.62 -17.11
CA GLU A 11 -2.52 -4.57 -18.10
C GLU A 11 -2.51 -3.26 -18.89
N ASP A 12 -3.62 -2.52 -18.89
CA ASP A 12 -3.74 -1.22 -19.53
C ASP A 12 -3.46 -0.06 -18.57
N ILE A 13 -3.13 -0.35 -17.32
CA ILE A 13 -2.80 0.67 -16.32
C ILE A 13 -1.29 0.77 -16.22
N GLU A 14 -0.78 1.99 -16.31
CA GLU A 14 0.66 2.25 -16.23
C GLU A 14 1.27 1.69 -14.96
N LEU A 15 2.32 0.91 -15.11
CA LEU A 15 3.12 0.45 -13.96
C LEU A 15 4.09 1.56 -13.59
N ARG A 16 3.99 2.03 -12.34
CA ARG A 16 4.89 3.04 -11.80
C ARG A 16 6.02 2.36 -11.05
N GLU A 17 7.22 2.52 -11.57
CA GLU A 17 8.42 1.97 -10.97
C GLU A 17 9.21 3.08 -10.29
N ARG A 18 9.87 2.75 -9.18
CA ARG A 18 10.73 3.72 -8.49
C ARG A 18 12.09 3.75 -9.15
N LYS A 19 12.59 4.95 -9.37
CA LYS A 19 13.96 5.15 -9.83
C LYS A 19 14.91 4.57 -8.76
N GLY A 20 15.79 3.68 -9.18
CA GLY A 20 16.72 3.01 -8.25
C GLY A 20 16.19 1.72 -7.64
N GLY A 21 15.00 1.28 -8.03
CA GLY A 21 14.40 0.03 -7.54
C GLY A 21 13.43 0.26 -6.40
N GLY A 22 12.85 -0.82 -5.93
CA GLY A 22 11.80 -0.80 -4.91
C GLY A 22 10.48 -1.29 -5.46
N PRO A 23 9.42 -1.27 -4.63
CA PRO A 23 8.11 -1.76 -5.07
C PRO A 23 7.53 -0.91 -6.19
N ALA A 24 6.80 -1.56 -7.09
CA ALA A 24 6.11 -0.94 -8.19
C ALA A 24 4.60 -0.95 -7.97
N SER A 25 3.88 0.00 -8.55
CA SER A 25 2.42 0.07 -8.34
C SER A 25 1.66 0.48 -9.59
N ARG A 26 0.39 0.09 -9.62
CA ARG A 26 -0.60 0.57 -10.57
C ARG A 26 -1.71 1.27 -9.80
N ASP A 27 -2.06 2.47 -10.25
CA ASP A 27 -3.12 3.26 -9.63
C ASP A 27 -4.48 2.87 -10.20
N ILE A 28 -5.15 1.93 -9.54
CA ILE A 28 -6.45 1.43 -9.98
C ILE A 28 -7.50 2.52 -9.84
N SER A 29 -7.52 3.23 -8.71
CA SER A 29 -8.53 4.27 -8.47
C SER A 29 -8.45 5.40 -9.49
N GLY A 30 -7.25 5.83 -9.85
CA GLY A 30 -7.08 6.85 -10.89
C GLY A 30 -7.56 6.38 -12.25
N ALA A 31 -7.24 5.14 -12.61
CA ALA A 31 -7.61 4.57 -13.91
C ALA A 31 -9.11 4.42 -14.10
N VAL A 32 -9.85 4.09 -13.03
CA VAL A 32 -11.32 3.92 -13.12
C VAL A 32 -12.10 5.18 -12.72
N GLY A 33 -11.40 6.23 -12.28
CA GLY A 33 -12.04 7.49 -11.90
C GLY A 33 -12.75 7.47 -10.56
N ALA A 34 -12.28 6.64 -9.62
CA ALA A 34 -12.84 6.61 -8.27
C ALA A 34 -12.57 7.92 -7.54
N GLN A 35 -13.56 8.43 -6.81
CA GLN A 35 -13.46 9.73 -6.15
C GLN A 35 -13.47 9.64 -4.63
N SER A 36 -13.97 8.55 -4.07
CA SER A 36 -14.16 8.42 -2.62
C SER A 36 -13.17 7.51 -1.94
N MET A 37 -12.24 6.94 -2.70
CA MET A 37 -11.24 6.01 -2.19
C MET A 37 -10.00 6.03 -3.07
N THR A 38 -8.90 5.53 -2.53
CA THR A 38 -7.71 5.19 -3.31
C THR A 38 -7.58 3.67 -3.35
N MET A 39 -7.15 3.14 -4.47
CA MET A 39 -6.83 1.73 -4.62
C MET A 39 -5.61 1.58 -5.50
N ARG A 40 -4.62 0.83 -5.01
CA ARG A 40 -3.41 0.53 -5.76
C ARG A 40 -3.12 -0.96 -5.71
N LEU A 41 -2.59 -1.44 -6.81
CA LEU A 41 -2.04 -2.79 -6.91
C LEU A 41 -0.52 -2.66 -6.83
N TRP A 42 0.08 -3.30 -5.82
CA TRP A 42 1.51 -3.21 -5.56
C TRP A 42 2.21 -4.53 -5.83
N THR A 43 3.43 -4.45 -6.36
CA THR A 43 4.32 -5.59 -6.47
C THR A 43 5.59 -5.29 -5.68
N PHE A 44 5.89 -6.17 -4.71
CA PHE A 44 7.10 -6.10 -3.90
C PHE A 44 8.00 -7.28 -4.26
N GLY A 45 9.18 -7.00 -4.80
CA GLY A 45 10.20 -8.02 -4.99
C GLY A 45 10.91 -8.37 -3.70
N PRO A 46 11.78 -9.40 -3.72
CA PRO A 46 12.58 -9.76 -2.55
C PRO A 46 13.37 -8.56 -2.00
N GLY A 47 13.27 -8.34 -0.70
CA GLY A 47 13.94 -7.23 -0.02
C GLY A 47 13.23 -5.88 -0.13
N HIS A 48 12.18 -5.77 -0.92
CA HIS A 48 11.44 -4.52 -1.04
C HIS A 48 10.59 -4.26 0.19
N GLN A 49 10.48 -2.99 0.57
CA GLN A 49 9.61 -2.57 1.67
C GLN A 49 9.09 -1.17 1.37
N MET A 50 7.92 -0.84 1.93
CA MET A 50 7.41 0.51 1.87
C MET A 50 7.91 1.32 3.07
N ALA A 51 7.76 2.64 3.02
CA ALA A 51 8.08 3.48 4.16
C ALA A 51 7.19 3.10 5.35
N TYR A 52 7.78 3.03 6.54
CA TYR A 52 7.02 2.85 7.78
C TYR A 52 6.29 4.16 8.07
N HIS A 53 4.96 4.12 8.15
CA HIS A 53 4.15 5.33 8.18
C HIS A 53 2.80 5.12 8.83
N ARG A 54 2.17 6.22 9.20
CA ARG A 54 0.75 6.28 9.58
C ARG A 54 0.07 7.37 8.76
N HIS A 55 -1.22 7.50 8.88
CA HIS A 55 -2.00 8.50 8.16
C HIS A 55 -2.76 9.42 9.12
N HIS A 56 -3.04 10.65 8.68
CA HIS A 56 -3.89 11.58 9.41
C HIS A 56 -5.37 11.21 9.28
N GLU A 57 -5.81 10.87 8.08
CA GLU A 57 -7.22 10.70 7.77
C GLU A 57 -7.57 9.31 7.23
N GLN A 58 -6.68 8.74 6.45
CA GLN A 58 -6.98 7.57 5.67
C GLN A 58 -6.86 6.28 6.50
N GLU A 59 -7.96 5.53 6.61
CA GLU A 59 -7.83 4.13 7.01
C GLU A 59 -7.59 3.29 5.76
N GLU A 60 -6.92 2.18 5.91
CA GLU A 60 -6.57 1.32 4.79
C GLU A 60 -6.92 -0.12 5.05
N ILE A 61 -7.23 -0.83 3.95
CA ILE A 61 -7.35 -2.28 3.95
C ILE A 61 -6.26 -2.81 3.02
N TYR A 62 -5.49 -3.75 3.53
CA TYR A 62 -4.44 -4.45 2.80
C TYR A 62 -4.90 -5.87 2.53
N MET A 63 -4.65 -6.36 1.33
CA MET A 63 -4.91 -7.76 0.99
C MET A 63 -3.75 -8.32 0.19
N LEU A 64 -3.21 -9.45 0.66
CA LEU A 64 -2.18 -10.16 -0.09
C LEU A 64 -2.83 -11.02 -1.15
N VAL A 65 -2.54 -10.72 -2.41
CA VAL A 65 -3.10 -11.45 -3.55
C VAL A 65 -2.33 -12.74 -3.80
N SER A 66 -0.99 -12.65 -3.80
CA SER A 66 -0.12 -13.78 -4.11
C SER A 66 1.27 -13.57 -3.55
N GLY A 67 2.04 -14.66 -3.45
CA GLY A 67 3.42 -14.63 -2.99
C GLY A 67 3.60 -14.84 -1.50
N GLY A 68 2.57 -15.27 -0.81
CA GLY A 68 2.64 -15.51 0.64
C GLY A 68 3.39 -16.79 1.05
N PRO A 69 3.76 -16.90 2.34
CA PRO A 69 3.52 -15.90 3.36
C PRO A 69 4.40 -14.66 3.22
N GLN A 70 3.88 -13.53 3.64
CA GLN A 70 4.58 -12.26 3.65
C GLN A 70 4.47 -11.64 5.05
N GLU A 71 4.99 -10.43 5.23
CA GLU A 71 4.99 -9.76 6.51
C GLU A 71 4.53 -8.32 6.40
N MET A 72 3.85 -7.85 7.45
CA MET A 72 3.69 -6.44 7.72
C MET A 72 4.31 -6.13 9.07
N LEU A 73 4.94 -4.98 9.18
CA LEU A 73 5.36 -4.43 10.48
C LEU A 73 4.25 -3.47 10.90
N ILE A 74 3.58 -3.76 12.03
CA ILE A 74 2.46 -2.96 12.54
C ILE A 74 2.71 -2.64 14.01
N GLU A 75 2.86 -1.36 14.33
CA GLU A 75 3.16 -0.89 15.69
C GLU A 75 4.30 -1.69 16.35
N GLY A 76 5.37 -1.91 15.59
CA GLY A 76 6.54 -2.62 16.08
C GLY A 76 6.43 -4.14 16.10
N GLU A 77 5.29 -4.71 15.72
CA GLU A 77 5.10 -6.16 15.66
C GLU A 77 5.15 -6.66 14.22
N VAL A 78 5.85 -7.78 14.02
CA VAL A 78 5.85 -8.48 12.74
C VAL A 78 4.60 -9.36 12.68
N VAL A 79 3.76 -9.07 11.70
CA VAL A 79 2.51 -9.81 11.47
C VAL A 79 2.66 -10.64 10.20
N GLU A 80 2.50 -11.95 10.30
CA GLU A 80 2.52 -12.83 9.13
C GLU A 80 1.20 -12.71 8.39
N VAL A 81 1.28 -12.62 7.06
CA VAL A 81 0.12 -12.47 6.19
C VAL A 81 0.18 -13.54 5.11
N ASN A 82 -0.91 -14.28 4.97
CA ASN A 82 -1.03 -15.32 3.96
C ASN A 82 -1.88 -14.83 2.79
N ASP A 83 -1.79 -15.55 1.66
CA ASP A 83 -2.61 -15.21 0.50
C ASP A 83 -4.09 -15.12 0.88
N ASN A 84 -4.75 -14.09 0.39
CA ASN A 84 -6.16 -13.79 0.63
C ASN A 84 -6.51 -13.33 2.06
N ASP A 85 -5.52 -13.04 2.89
CA ASP A 85 -5.77 -12.36 4.16
C ASP A 85 -6.09 -10.90 3.91
N TRP A 86 -7.05 -10.37 4.68
CA TRP A 86 -7.46 -8.97 4.63
C TRP A 86 -7.16 -8.33 5.98
N ILE A 87 -6.46 -7.20 5.96
CA ILE A 87 -6.07 -6.49 7.17
C ILE A 87 -6.52 -5.04 7.08
N ARG A 88 -7.40 -4.63 8.01
CA ARG A 88 -7.74 -3.23 8.16
C ARG A 88 -6.74 -2.58 9.12
N VAL A 89 -6.19 -1.45 8.72
CA VAL A 89 -5.25 -0.69 9.54
C VAL A 89 -5.83 0.70 9.81
N ASP A 90 -5.97 1.05 11.08
CA ASP A 90 -6.44 2.36 11.50
C ASP A 90 -5.48 3.45 11.04
N ARG A 91 -6.02 4.65 10.83
CA ARG A 91 -5.24 5.79 10.35
C ARG A 91 -4.00 6.10 11.18
N ASP A 92 -4.10 6.04 12.50
CA ASP A 92 -3.01 6.41 13.41
C ASP A 92 -2.03 5.28 13.70
N THR A 93 -2.22 4.14 13.11
CA THR A 93 -1.40 2.94 13.33
C THR A 93 -0.22 2.92 12.39
N ALA A 94 0.99 2.90 12.92
CA ALA A 94 2.20 2.83 12.10
C ALA A 94 2.34 1.45 11.45
N ARG A 95 2.63 1.42 10.15
CA ARG A 95 2.73 0.16 9.41
C ARG A 95 3.61 0.26 8.17
N ARG A 96 4.05 -0.90 7.72
CA ARG A 96 4.64 -1.09 6.40
C ARG A 96 4.50 -2.53 5.96
N ILE A 97 4.48 -2.74 4.64
CA ILE A 97 4.72 -4.04 4.03
C ILE A 97 6.23 -4.21 3.92
N GLN A 98 6.72 -5.42 4.20
CA GLN A 98 8.11 -5.77 4.00
C GLN A 98 8.19 -7.17 3.41
N ASN A 99 8.95 -7.32 2.34
CA ASN A 99 9.15 -8.62 1.70
C ASN A 99 10.53 -9.17 2.06
N ASN A 100 10.56 -10.04 3.05
CA ASN A 100 11.77 -10.73 3.48
C ASN A 100 11.87 -12.14 2.89
N SER A 101 11.06 -12.44 1.88
CA SER A 101 11.07 -13.72 1.18
C SER A 101 11.93 -13.65 -0.08
N ASP A 102 12.04 -14.78 -0.75
CA ASP A 102 12.71 -14.90 -2.06
C ASP A 102 11.73 -14.82 -3.25
N ARG A 103 10.48 -14.42 -2.99
CA ARG A 103 9.40 -14.40 -3.99
C ARG A 103 8.88 -12.99 -4.17
N ASP A 104 8.32 -12.72 -5.34
CA ASP A 104 7.51 -11.52 -5.55
C ASP A 104 6.18 -11.65 -4.83
N ALA A 105 5.70 -10.55 -4.31
CA ALA A 105 4.41 -10.48 -3.65
C ALA A 105 3.54 -9.40 -4.29
N THR A 106 2.26 -9.72 -4.48
CA THR A 106 1.28 -8.79 -5.02
C THR A 106 0.26 -8.44 -3.95
N TRP A 107 0.08 -7.14 -3.72
CA TRP A 107 -0.82 -6.61 -2.70
C TRP A 107 -1.83 -5.65 -3.31
N VAL A 108 -3.05 -5.66 -2.78
CA VAL A 108 -4.03 -4.60 -3.02
C VAL A 108 -4.14 -3.77 -1.76
N ILE A 109 -4.09 -2.45 -1.91
CA ILE A 109 -4.27 -1.51 -0.81
C ILE A 109 -5.40 -0.55 -1.17
N VAL A 110 -6.42 -0.50 -0.32
CA VAL A 110 -7.56 0.41 -0.47
C VAL A 110 -7.56 1.36 0.71
N GLY A 111 -7.68 2.65 0.43
CA GLY A 111 -7.73 3.68 1.46
C GLY A 111 -8.91 4.62 1.27
N ALA A 112 -9.48 5.10 2.36
CA ALA A 112 -10.55 6.09 2.36
C ALA A 112 -10.58 6.85 3.70
N PRO A 113 -10.95 8.14 3.66
CA PRO A 113 -11.21 8.95 2.46
C PRO A 113 -9.94 9.10 1.63
N PRO A 114 -10.03 9.60 0.39
CA PRO A 114 -8.83 9.87 -0.39
C PRO A 114 -7.96 10.86 0.38
N GLY A 115 -6.68 10.53 0.57
CA GLY A 115 -5.76 11.41 1.26
C GLY A 115 -5.51 12.70 0.48
N SER A 116 -5.00 13.72 1.17
CA SER A 116 -4.61 14.98 0.53
C SER A 116 -3.21 14.87 -0.09
N GLY A 117 -2.95 13.77 -0.76
CA GLY A 117 -1.67 13.50 -1.38
C GLY A 117 -0.58 13.20 -0.35
N ILE A 118 0.60 13.74 -0.57
CA ILE A 118 1.75 13.47 0.30
C ILE A 118 1.57 14.01 1.73
N THR A 119 0.58 14.87 1.97
CA THR A 119 0.38 15.45 3.29
C THR A 119 -0.34 14.54 4.27
N ASP A 120 -1.02 13.50 3.80
CA ASP A 120 -1.75 12.58 4.68
C ASP A 120 -0.82 11.54 5.34
N GLY A 121 0.21 11.10 4.65
CA GLY A 121 1.17 10.14 5.19
C GLY A 121 2.21 10.78 6.10
N ILE A 122 2.46 10.16 7.24
CA ILE A 122 3.45 10.59 8.22
C ILE A 122 4.47 9.48 8.36
N ARG A 123 5.72 9.75 7.98
CA ARG A 123 6.80 8.76 8.11
C ARG A 123 7.21 8.62 9.57
N ILE A 124 7.42 7.40 9.97
CA ILE A 124 7.78 7.02 11.34
C ILE A 124 9.11 6.26 11.31
N ASP A 125 9.97 6.57 12.28
CA ASP A 125 11.19 5.81 12.49
C ASP A 125 10.82 4.48 13.14
N PRO A 126 11.11 3.33 12.50
CA PRO A 126 10.72 2.03 13.04
C PRO A 126 11.46 1.67 14.34
N ASP A 127 12.60 2.28 14.61
CA ASP A 127 13.39 1.97 15.81
C ASP A 127 12.94 2.78 17.02
N THR A 128 12.48 4.02 16.81
CA THR A 128 12.10 4.93 17.90
C THR A 128 10.61 5.17 18.01
N GLY A 129 9.85 4.92 16.94
CA GLY A 129 8.43 5.24 16.88
C GLY A 129 8.12 6.73 16.73
N GLN A 130 9.14 7.53 16.46
CA GLN A 130 8.99 8.98 16.33
C GLN A 130 8.78 9.38 14.86
N GLU A 131 8.09 10.50 14.66
CA GLU A 131 7.89 11.04 13.33
C GLU A 131 9.23 11.49 12.72
N ILE A 132 9.39 11.20 11.43
CA ILE A 132 10.50 11.69 10.63
C ILE A 132 10.02 12.94 9.92
N PRO A 133 10.60 14.12 10.22
CA PRO A 133 10.17 15.36 9.59
C PRO A 133 10.34 15.32 8.07
N ARG A 134 9.45 15.98 7.36
CA ARG A 134 9.62 16.22 5.93
C ARG A 134 10.71 17.25 5.71
N THR A 135 11.50 17.04 4.70
CA THR A 135 12.55 17.97 4.29
C THR A 135 12.21 18.62 2.97
#